data_4ef607d7ec782eb579be87eac57ec069
#
_entry.id   4ef607d7ec782eb579be87eac57ec069
#
_cell.length_a   1.000
_cell.length_b   1.000
_cell.length_c   1.000
_cell.angle_alpha   90.00
_cell.angle_beta   90.00
_cell.angle_gamma   90.00
#
_symmetry.space_group_name_H-M   'P 1'
#
loop_
_entity.id
_entity.type
_entity.pdbx_description
1 polymer ?
#
loop_
_entity_poly.entity_id
_entity_poly.type
_entity_poly.pdbx_seq_one_letter_code
_entity_poly.pdbx_strand_id
1 'polypeptide(L)'
;AALPQGINENIPIPALEFFNDTTRTFTNMVMHNIFGRYPNIKWIFPHAGAFLSILSDRMNSFSIQMRGNLPEDIPFDFKGDMRHVYFDAAGFCLQKQLGALLRDVGAENILYGSDSPYTPVLACTALSGGLEKTDCMTEDEKDMMFTGNAVRLFPRLEETLRRTADGGMVCYADRKLTSGERFSRFIRLAVAKIYSKIFK
;
A
#
# COMPACT_ATOMS: atom_id res chain seq x y z
N ALA A 1 2.45 20.20 -3.59
CA ALA A 1 3.02 20.17 -4.93
C ALA A 1 2.08 20.90 -5.88
N ALA A 2 2.62 21.73 -6.79
CA ALA A 2 1.81 22.35 -7.83
C ALA A 2 1.32 21.24 -8.76
N LEU A 3 0.01 21.10 -8.89
CA LEU A 3 -0.59 20.18 -9.86
C LEU A 3 -0.15 20.61 -11.26
N PRO A 4 0.31 19.68 -12.11
CA PRO A 4 0.62 20.00 -13.49
C PRO A 4 -0.63 20.56 -14.16
N GLN A 5 -0.54 21.79 -14.66
CA GLN A 5 -1.67 22.38 -15.39
C GLN A 5 -1.91 21.59 -16.68
N GLY A 6 -3.15 21.17 -16.92
CA GLY A 6 -3.59 20.59 -18.18
C GLY A 6 -3.65 19.07 -18.29
N ILE A 7 -3.29 18.30 -17.25
CA ILE A 7 -3.35 16.82 -17.29
C ILE A 7 -4.66 16.27 -16.72
N ASN A 8 -5.45 17.09 -16.01
CA ASN A 8 -6.60 16.62 -15.25
C ASN A 8 -7.96 16.83 -15.95
N GLU A 9 -8.01 16.73 -17.25
CA GLU A 9 -9.28 16.83 -17.96
C GLU A 9 -10.24 15.69 -17.55
N ASN A 10 -11.00 15.94 -16.47
CA ASN A 10 -12.00 15.03 -15.91
C ASN A 10 -11.46 13.73 -15.27
N ILE A 11 -10.15 13.59 -15.05
CA ILE A 11 -9.60 12.47 -14.30
C ILE A 11 -9.59 12.84 -12.81
N PRO A 12 -10.15 12.03 -11.92
CA PRO A 12 -10.06 12.28 -10.48
C PRO A 12 -8.59 12.34 -10.02
N ILE A 13 -8.23 13.38 -9.26
CA ILE A 13 -6.88 13.58 -8.73
C ILE A 13 -6.29 12.31 -8.11
N PRO A 14 -7.02 11.54 -7.27
CA PRO A 14 -6.49 10.32 -6.67
C PRO A 14 -6.11 9.22 -7.67
N ALA A 15 -6.71 9.23 -8.87
CA ALA A 15 -6.48 8.20 -9.86
C ALA A 15 -5.06 8.24 -10.47
N LEU A 16 -4.44 9.41 -10.52
CA LEU A 16 -3.13 9.59 -11.15
C LEU A 16 -2.17 10.43 -10.29
N GLU A 17 -2.62 11.59 -9.80
CA GLU A 17 -1.70 12.57 -9.21
C GLU A 17 -1.12 12.10 -7.87
N PHE A 18 -1.87 11.35 -7.05
CA PHE A 18 -1.34 10.77 -5.83
C PHE A 18 -0.21 9.76 -6.11
N PHE A 19 -0.32 9.02 -7.21
CA PHE A 19 0.74 8.11 -7.64
C PHE A 19 1.98 8.87 -8.11
N ASN A 20 1.78 9.95 -8.86
CA ASN A 20 2.88 10.82 -9.28
C ASN A 20 3.59 11.45 -8.08
N ASP A 21 2.83 11.97 -7.10
CA ASP A 21 3.39 12.63 -5.93
C ASP A 21 4.11 11.66 -4.99
N THR A 22 3.57 10.47 -4.76
CA THR A 22 4.25 9.41 -4.00
C THR A 22 5.57 9.03 -4.66
N THR A 23 5.56 8.83 -5.98
CA THR A 23 6.76 8.48 -6.74
C THR A 23 7.81 9.58 -6.68
N ARG A 24 7.41 10.84 -6.88
CA ARG A 24 8.32 12.00 -6.77
C ARG A 24 8.87 12.16 -5.37
N THR A 25 8.03 12.01 -4.35
CA THR A 25 8.42 12.15 -2.95
C THR A 25 9.48 11.12 -2.59
N PHE A 26 9.24 9.85 -2.86
CA PHE A 26 10.23 8.79 -2.61
C PHE A 26 11.54 9.06 -3.34
N THR A 27 11.47 9.35 -4.64
CA THR A 27 12.66 9.65 -5.45
C THR A 27 13.45 10.82 -4.87
N ASN A 28 12.76 11.88 -4.46
CA ASN A 28 13.40 13.05 -3.84
C ASN A 28 14.06 12.70 -2.49
N MET A 29 13.44 11.82 -1.71
CA MET A 29 14.02 11.34 -0.44
C MET A 29 15.29 10.51 -0.67
N VAL A 30 15.32 9.64 -1.68
CA VAL A 30 16.52 8.90 -2.11
C VAL A 30 17.63 9.89 -2.51
N MET A 31 17.30 10.88 -3.36
CA MET A 31 18.26 11.90 -3.83
C MET A 31 18.89 12.71 -2.71
N HIS A 32 18.21 12.88 -1.58
CA HIS A 32 18.70 13.63 -0.42
C HIS A 32 19.19 12.71 0.71
N ASN A 33 19.36 11.41 0.45
CA ASN A 33 19.79 10.41 1.43
C ASN A 33 18.96 10.48 2.74
N ILE A 34 17.65 10.70 2.62
CA ILE A 34 16.78 10.84 3.81
C ILE A 34 16.77 9.56 4.63
N PHE A 35 16.73 8.40 3.98
CA PHE A 35 16.70 7.10 4.66
C PHE A 35 18.00 6.84 5.42
N GLY A 36 19.15 7.15 4.84
CA GLY A 36 20.44 7.04 5.52
C GLY A 36 20.63 8.07 6.65
N ARG A 37 20.11 9.27 6.49
CA ARG A 37 20.18 10.33 7.52
C ARG A 37 19.26 10.07 8.70
N TYR A 38 18.15 9.36 8.49
CA TYR A 38 17.13 9.08 9.50
C TYR A 38 16.78 7.59 9.59
N PRO A 39 17.75 6.70 9.87
CA PRO A 39 17.58 5.25 9.80
C PRO A 39 16.58 4.70 10.83
N ASN A 40 16.29 5.44 11.88
CA ASN A 40 15.37 5.03 12.94
C ASN A 40 13.90 5.36 12.62
N ILE A 41 13.62 6.17 11.58
CA ILE A 41 12.26 6.47 11.16
C ILE A 41 11.74 5.31 10.32
N LYS A 42 10.55 4.81 10.67
CA LYS A 42 9.84 3.80 9.88
C LYS A 42 8.93 4.51 8.88
N TRP A 43 9.30 4.44 7.63
CA TRP A 43 8.57 5.07 6.53
C TRP A 43 7.57 4.07 5.95
N ILE A 44 6.33 4.51 5.73
CA ILE A 44 5.30 3.72 5.05
C ILE A 44 4.84 4.53 3.84
N PHE A 45 4.95 3.95 2.65
CA PHE A 45 4.49 4.58 1.40
C PHE A 45 3.17 3.94 0.96
N PRO A 46 2.17 4.76 0.60
CA PRO A 46 0.84 4.27 0.25
C PRO A 46 0.79 3.67 -1.15
N HIS A 47 -0.34 2.98 -1.43
CA HIS A 47 -0.74 2.51 -2.75
C HIS A 47 0.30 1.59 -3.41
N ALA A 48 0.81 0.60 -2.66
CA ALA A 48 1.85 -0.32 -3.10
C ALA A 48 3.06 0.38 -3.76
N GLY A 49 3.42 1.54 -3.22
CA GLY A 49 4.55 2.34 -3.73
C GLY A 49 4.29 3.03 -5.07
N ALA A 50 3.04 3.15 -5.50
CA ALA A 50 2.68 3.86 -6.73
C ALA A 50 3.45 3.34 -7.96
N PHE A 51 4.28 4.15 -8.62
CA PHE A 51 5.06 3.76 -9.80
C PHE A 51 6.48 3.29 -9.48
N LEU A 52 6.87 3.19 -8.20
CA LEU A 52 8.24 2.92 -7.81
C LEU A 52 8.79 1.64 -8.41
N SER A 53 8.07 0.51 -8.28
CA SER A 53 8.53 -0.78 -8.82
C SER A 53 8.62 -0.80 -10.33
N ILE A 54 7.73 -0.08 -11.04
CA ILE A 54 7.78 0.02 -12.49
C ILE A 54 9.00 0.84 -12.96
N LEU A 55 9.43 1.80 -12.14
CA LEU A 55 10.55 2.67 -12.44
C LEU A 55 11.87 2.21 -11.81
N SER A 56 11.86 1.21 -10.94
CA SER A 56 13.00 0.82 -10.11
C SER A 56 14.26 0.51 -10.92
N ASP A 57 14.14 -0.28 -12.00
CA ASP A 57 15.28 -0.60 -12.89
C ASP A 57 15.81 0.63 -13.59
N ARG A 58 14.91 1.49 -14.08
CA ARG A 58 15.28 2.74 -14.74
C ARG A 58 16.00 3.67 -13.79
N MET A 59 15.45 3.89 -12.60
CA MET A 59 16.06 4.75 -11.60
C MET A 59 17.42 4.23 -11.15
N ASN A 60 17.55 2.93 -10.97
CA ASN A 60 18.81 2.30 -10.59
C ASN A 60 19.86 2.44 -11.71
N SER A 61 19.47 2.34 -12.98
CA SER A 61 20.36 2.55 -14.11
C SER A 61 20.87 3.99 -14.20
N PHE A 62 20.03 4.98 -13.89
CA PHE A 62 20.43 6.40 -13.84
C PHE A 62 21.34 6.72 -12.65
N SER A 63 21.46 5.85 -11.66
CA SER A 63 22.31 6.07 -10.49
C SER A 63 23.77 6.36 -10.88
N ILE A 64 24.27 5.70 -11.92
CA ILE A 64 25.65 5.90 -12.41
C ILE A 64 25.83 7.31 -13.00
N GLN A 65 24.85 7.80 -13.76
CA GLN A 65 24.88 9.14 -14.35
C GLN A 65 24.65 10.22 -13.31
N MET A 66 23.81 9.95 -12.31
CA MET A 66 23.49 10.90 -11.26
C MET A 66 24.62 11.06 -10.24
N ARG A 67 25.48 10.06 -10.06
CA ARG A 67 26.67 10.13 -9.18
C ARG A 67 27.58 11.31 -9.53
N GLY A 68 27.69 11.67 -10.81
CA GLY A 68 28.46 12.87 -11.22
C GLY A 68 27.85 14.20 -10.79
N ASN A 69 26.59 14.24 -10.37
CA ASN A 69 25.85 15.43 -9.97
C ASN A 69 25.46 15.44 -8.49
N LEU A 70 25.74 14.36 -7.75
CA LEU A 70 25.52 14.25 -6.31
C LEU A 70 26.82 14.40 -5.56
N PRO A 71 26.79 14.90 -4.30
CA PRO A 71 27.96 14.82 -3.42
C PRO A 71 28.48 13.37 -3.34
N GLU A 72 29.81 13.21 -3.34
CA GLU A 72 30.46 11.89 -3.38
C GLU A 72 30.09 10.97 -2.20
N ASP A 73 29.65 11.57 -1.10
CA ASP A 73 29.23 10.89 0.13
C ASP A 73 27.76 10.44 0.14
N ILE A 74 26.97 10.78 -0.89
CA ILE A 74 25.57 10.33 -0.97
C ILE A 74 25.46 9.05 -1.80
N PRO A 75 25.22 7.89 -1.16
CA PRO A 75 24.93 6.66 -1.89
C PRO A 75 23.57 6.81 -2.57
N PHE A 76 23.51 6.55 -3.87
CA PHE A 76 22.25 6.42 -4.59
C PHE A 76 21.98 4.94 -4.84
N ASP A 77 21.14 4.33 -4.02
CA ASP A 77 20.68 2.95 -4.17
C ASP A 77 19.15 2.91 -4.09
N PHE A 78 18.50 3.19 -5.19
CA PHE A 78 17.05 3.29 -5.26
C PHE A 78 16.35 1.99 -4.80
N LYS A 79 16.85 0.83 -5.23
CA LYS A 79 16.28 -0.47 -4.84
C LYS A 79 16.61 -0.84 -3.40
N GLY A 80 17.80 -0.50 -2.92
CA GLY A 80 18.16 -0.68 -1.51
C GLY A 80 17.27 0.16 -0.60
N ASP A 81 17.03 1.42 -0.96
CA ASP A 81 16.13 2.30 -0.22
C ASP A 81 14.67 1.81 -0.25
N MET A 82 14.20 1.23 -1.37
CA MET A 82 12.88 0.57 -1.41
C MET A 82 12.78 -0.58 -0.40
N ARG A 83 13.83 -1.36 -0.20
CA ARG A 83 13.85 -2.47 0.78
C ARG A 83 13.96 -1.99 2.23
N HIS A 84 14.34 -0.74 2.44
CA HIS A 84 14.45 -0.14 3.77
C HIS A 84 13.12 0.42 4.32
N VAL A 85 12.13 0.59 3.48
CA VAL A 85 10.84 1.18 3.83
C VAL A 85 9.70 0.15 3.74
N TYR A 86 8.53 0.52 4.23
CA TYR A 86 7.30 -0.27 4.14
C TYR A 86 6.36 0.31 3.10
N PHE A 87 5.48 -0.55 2.59
CA PHE A 87 4.44 -0.18 1.64
C PHE A 87 3.10 -0.72 2.11
N ASP A 88 2.02 0.04 1.95
CA ASP A 88 0.69 -0.53 2.15
C ASP A 88 0.08 -1.02 0.83
N ALA A 89 -0.82 -1.99 0.92
CA ALA A 89 -1.54 -2.55 -0.21
C ALA A 89 -2.88 -1.86 -0.46
N ALA A 90 -3.00 -0.58 -0.07
CA ALA A 90 -4.23 0.19 -0.29
C ALA A 90 -4.47 0.47 -1.77
N GLY A 91 -5.73 0.69 -2.12
CA GLY A 91 -6.12 0.97 -3.49
C GLY A 91 -6.12 -0.27 -4.40
N PHE A 92 -6.26 -0.06 -5.71
CA PHE A 92 -6.34 -1.13 -6.72
C PHE A 92 -4.95 -1.62 -7.14
N CYS A 93 -4.18 -2.18 -6.21
CA CYS A 93 -2.80 -2.63 -6.46
C CYS A 93 -2.68 -4.03 -7.07
N LEU A 94 -3.79 -4.78 -7.15
CA LEU A 94 -3.83 -6.13 -7.76
C LEU A 94 -3.75 -6.00 -9.29
N GLN A 95 -3.13 -6.83 -9.99
CA GLN A 95 -2.21 -7.94 -9.80
C GLN A 95 -0.80 -7.50 -10.18
N LYS A 96 -0.71 -6.49 -11.10
CA LYS A 96 0.56 -6.07 -11.70
C LYS A 96 1.43 -5.31 -10.72
N GLN A 97 0.84 -4.35 -10.01
CA GLN A 97 1.58 -3.47 -9.12
C GLN A 97 2.11 -4.23 -7.91
N LEU A 98 1.25 -5.02 -7.23
CA LEU A 98 1.64 -5.84 -6.09
C LEU A 98 2.70 -6.88 -6.49
N GLY A 99 2.52 -7.58 -7.60
CA GLY A 99 3.49 -8.56 -8.09
C GLY A 99 4.84 -7.95 -8.49
N ALA A 100 4.86 -6.70 -8.97
CA ALA A 100 6.10 -5.98 -9.22
C ALA A 100 6.78 -5.55 -7.90
N LEU A 101 6.00 -5.03 -6.95
CA LEU A 101 6.50 -4.62 -5.65
C LEU A 101 7.12 -5.79 -4.86
N LEU A 102 6.44 -6.93 -4.82
CA LEU A 102 6.93 -8.15 -4.17
C LEU A 102 8.32 -8.58 -4.66
N ARG A 103 8.56 -8.46 -5.97
CA ARG A 103 9.89 -8.78 -6.56
C ARG A 103 10.99 -7.81 -6.13
N ASP A 104 10.65 -6.55 -5.87
CA ASP A 104 11.63 -5.54 -5.50
C ASP A 104 11.94 -5.55 -3.98
N VAL A 105 10.91 -5.76 -3.13
CA VAL A 105 11.04 -5.52 -1.69
C VAL A 105 10.72 -6.74 -0.81
N GLY A 106 10.11 -7.81 -1.35
CA GLY A 106 9.65 -8.94 -0.56
C GLY A 106 8.35 -8.67 0.21
N ALA A 107 7.73 -9.72 0.73
CA ALA A 107 6.47 -9.64 1.46
C ALA A 107 6.61 -9.02 2.85
N GLU A 108 7.79 -9.12 3.45
CA GLU A 108 8.11 -8.61 4.79
C GLU A 108 7.98 -7.08 4.94
N ASN A 109 7.97 -6.36 3.83
CA ASN A 109 7.86 -4.90 3.81
C ASN A 109 6.48 -4.42 3.35
N ILE A 110 5.52 -5.33 3.14
CA ILE A 110 4.17 -4.99 2.68
C ILE A 110 3.17 -5.08 3.84
N LEU A 111 2.37 -4.05 4.01
CA LEU A 111 1.33 -3.93 5.02
C LEU A 111 -0.05 -3.94 4.35
N TYR A 112 -1.05 -4.46 5.03
CA TYR A 112 -2.42 -4.26 4.60
C TYR A 112 -2.85 -2.81 4.88
N GLY A 113 -3.46 -2.16 3.90
CA GLY A 113 -4.14 -0.88 4.01
C GLY A 113 -5.46 -0.91 3.24
N SER A 114 -6.51 -0.33 3.77
CA SER A 114 -7.84 -0.28 3.13
C SER A 114 -8.14 1.01 2.40
N ASP A 115 -7.40 2.07 2.71
CA ASP A 115 -7.69 3.45 2.27
C ASP A 115 -9.07 3.97 2.75
N SER A 116 -9.67 3.34 3.76
CA SER A 116 -10.93 3.82 4.37
C SER A 116 -10.64 5.07 5.22
N PRO A 117 -11.50 6.11 5.17
CA PRO A 117 -12.79 6.20 4.48
C PRO A 117 -12.74 6.79 3.06
N TYR A 118 -11.56 7.09 2.53
CA TYR A 118 -11.40 7.70 1.20
C TYR A 118 -11.84 6.75 0.08
N THR A 119 -11.45 5.48 0.18
CA THR A 119 -12.00 4.42 -0.66
C THR A 119 -13.32 3.93 -0.06
N PRO A 120 -14.41 3.87 -0.84
CA PRO A 120 -15.70 3.38 -0.37
C PRO A 120 -15.59 1.96 0.24
N VAL A 121 -16.31 1.70 1.34
CA VAL A 121 -16.26 0.42 2.07
C VAL A 121 -16.45 -0.81 1.17
N LEU A 122 -17.28 -0.70 0.13
CA LEU A 122 -17.50 -1.79 -0.83
C LEU A 122 -16.25 -2.11 -1.65
N ALA A 123 -15.54 -1.07 -2.08
CA ALA A 123 -14.27 -1.23 -2.79
C ALA A 123 -13.19 -1.80 -1.85
N CYS A 124 -13.12 -1.31 -0.60
CA CYS A 124 -12.24 -1.88 0.41
C CYS A 124 -12.48 -3.39 0.60
N THR A 125 -13.77 -3.81 0.72
CA THR A 125 -14.12 -5.22 0.87
C THR A 125 -13.76 -6.06 -0.37
N ALA A 126 -13.97 -5.50 -1.56
CA ALA A 126 -13.61 -6.18 -2.81
C ALA A 126 -12.09 -6.35 -2.94
N LEU A 127 -11.33 -5.31 -2.57
CA LEU A 127 -9.87 -5.34 -2.58
C LEU A 127 -9.31 -6.32 -1.56
N SER A 128 -9.81 -6.32 -0.32
CA SER A 128 -9.42 -7.28 0.71
C SER A 128 -9.65 -8.72 0.23
N GLY A 129 -10.87 -9.02 -0.28
CA GLY A 129 -11.17 -10.34 -0.83
C GLY A 129 -10.35 -10.70 -2.09
N GLY A 130 -9.90 -9.70 -2.84
CA GLY A 130 -8.96 -9.89 -3.95
C GLY A 130 -7.55 -10.23 -3.45
N LEU A 131 -7.06 -9.56 -2.41
CA LEU A 131 -5.78 -9.84 -1.78
C LEU A 131 -5.75 -11.23 -1.13
N GLU A 132 -6.84 -11.65 -0.48
CA GLU A 132 -6.98 -13.00 0.07
C GLU A 132 -6.87 -14.10 -0.99
N LYS A 133 -7.37 -13.83 -2.21
CA LYS A 133 -7.44 -14.79 -3.32
C LYS A 133 -6.31 -14.65 -4.33
N THR A 134 -5.41 -13.69 -4.15
CA THR A 134 -4.33 -13.50 -5.11
C THR A 134 -3.39 -14.70 -5.14
N ASP A 135 -2.89 -15.00 -6.33
CA ASP A 135 -1.85 -16.00 -6.58
C ASP A 135 -0.43 -15.39 -6.59
N CYS A 136 -0.34 -14.06 -6.43
CA CYS A 136 0.95 -13.37 -6.35
C CYS A 136 1.70 -13.63 -5.05
N MET A 137 1.03 -14.16 -4.02
CA MET A 137 1.57 -14.39 -2.68
C MET A 137 1.19 -15.77 -2.18
N THR A 138 2.09 -16.41 -1.44
CA THR A 138 1.82 -17.60 -0.64
C THR A 138 0.92 -17.25 0.55
N GLU A 139 0.30 -18.24 1.20
CA GLU A 139 -0.53 -18.00 2.39
C GLU A 139 0.28 -17.37 3.53
N ASP A 140 1.53 -17.81 3.76
CA ASP A 140 2.42 -17.23 4.77
C ASP A 140 2.73 -15.74 4.48
N GLU A 141 2.93 -15.38 3.21
CA GLU A 141 3.14 -13.99 2.80
C GLU A 141 1.88 -13.13 2.98
N LYS A 142 0.69 -13.71 2.74
CA LYS A 142 -0.59 -13.05 3.02
C LYS A 142 -0.76 -12.79 4.51
N ASP A 143 -0.47 -13.78 5.36
CA ASP A 143 -0.52 -13.63 6.82
C ASP A 143 0.44 -12.54 7.31
N MET A 144 1.65 -12.49 6.74
CA MET A 144 2.59 -11.40 7.01
C MET A 144 2.00 -10.04 6.62
N MET A 145 1.48 -9.89 5.41
CA MET A 145 0.90 -8.63 4.92
C MET A 145 -0.32 -8.19 5.74
N PHE A 146 -1.26 -9.10 6.01
CA PHE A 146 -2.50 -8.75 6.71
C PHE A 146 -2.30 -8.43 8.19
N THR A 147 -1.33 -9.08 8.84
CA THR A 147 -1.17 -8.96 10.30
C THR A 147 0.28 -8.92 10.78
N GLY A 148 1.10 -9.87 10.36
CA GLY A 148 2.43 -10.11 10.95
C GLY A 148 3.36 -8.91 10.85
N ASN A 149 3.42 -8.26 9.70
CA ASN A 149 4.28 -7.09 9.49
C ASN A 149 3.83 -5.88 10.33
N ALA A 150 2.50 -5.67 10.45
CA ALA A 150 1.96 -4.60 11.28
C ALA A 150 2.29 -4.81 12.77
N VAL A 151 2.17 -6.04 13.27
CA VAL A 151 2.54 -6.39 14.65
C VAL A 151 4.04 -6.18 14.88
N ARG A 152 4.88 -6.61 13.94
CA ARG A 152 6.33 -6.39 14.01
C ARG A 152 6.70 -4.90 14.03
N LEU A 153 6.01 -4.09 13.22
CA LEU A 153 6.26 -2.66 13.11
C LEU A 153 5.70 -1.88 14.32
N PHE A 154 4.57 -2.31 14.84
CA PHE A 154 3.86 -1.71 15.96
C PHE A 154 3.60 -2.74 17.07
N PRO A 155 4.57 -3.06 17.93
CA PRO A 155 4.45 -4.13 18.94
C PRO A 155 3.25 -3.98 19.90
N ARG A 156 2.75 -2.75 20.07
CA ARG A 156 1.54 -2.49 20.90
C ARG A 156 0.28 -3.15 20.33
N LEU A 157 0.27 -3.45 19.03
CA LEU A 157 -0.87 -4.15 18.41
C LEU A 157 -1.01 -5.58 18.91
N GLU A 158 0.07 -6.25 19.30
CA GLU A 158 0.01 -7.63 19.80
C GLU A 158 -0.88 -7.74 21.04
N GLU A 159 -0.75 -6.82 21.99
CA GLU A 159 -1.62 -6.78 23.18
C GLU A 159 -3.08 -6.53 22.81
N THR A 160 -3.33 -5.64 21.85
CA THR A 160 -4.68 -5.35 21.37
C THR A 160 -5.30 -6.58 20.71
N LEU A 161 -4.55 -7.29 19.88
CA LEU A 161 -5.01 -8.52 19.21
C LEU A 161 -5.27 -9.64 20.21
N ARG A 162 -4.43 -9.82 21.22
CA ARG A 162 -4.67 -10.79 22.30
C ARG A 162 -5.97 -10.47 23.06
N ARG A 163 -6.18 -9.23 23.45
CA ARG A 163 -7.44 -8.81 24.11
C ARG A 163 -8.66 -9.05 23.24
N THR A 164 -8.52 -8.93 21.93
CA THR A 164 -9.61 -9.20 20.98
C THR A 164 -9.89 -10.71 20.86
N ALA A 165 -8.86 -11.53 20.83
CA ALA A 165 -8.99 -12.99 20.79
C ALA A 165 -9.64 -13.55 22.09
N ASP A 166 -9.37 -12.94 23.24
CA ASP A 166 -9.96 -13.32 24.54
C ASP A 166 -11.41 -12.80 24.75
N GLY A 167 -12.08 -12.36 23.69
CA GLY A 167 -13.49 -11.94 23.75
C GLY A 167 -13.72 -10.51 24.24
N GLY A 168 -12.66 -9.70 24.37
CA GLY A 168 -12.75 -8.32 24.89
C GLY A 168 -13.25 -7.27 23.89
N MET A 169 -13.28 -7.57 22.60
CA MET A 169 -13.78 -6.65 21.58
C MET A 169 -14.71 -7.39 20.64
N VAL A 170 -15.99 -7.02 20.64
CA VAL A 170 -16.96 -7.53 19.67
C VAL A 170 -16.53 -7.05 18.29
N CYS A 171 -16.12 -7.98 17.44
CA CYS A 171 -15.88 -7.67 16.05
C CYS A 171 -17.18 -7.07 15.47
N TYR A 172 -17.06 -6.02 14.68
CA TYR A 172 -18.22 -5.39 14.02
C TYR A 172 -19.06 -6.39 13.21
N ALA A 173 -18.47 -7.54 12.84
CA ALA A 173 -19.14 -8.63 12.16
C ALA A 173 -20.11 -9.41 13.06
N ASP A 174 -19.90 -9.44 14.37
CA ASP A 174 -20.71 -10.23 15.33
C ASP A 174 -21.86 -9.43 15.97
N ARG A 175 -21.91 -8.12 15.68
CA ARG A 175 -23.00 -7.27 16.14
C ARG A 175 -24.31 -7.62 15.42
N LYS A 176 -25.40 -7.87 16.18
CA LYS A 176 -26.74 -8.00 15.61
C LYS A 176 -27.12 -6.69 14.89
N LEU A 177 -27.14 -6.73 13.58
CA LEU A 177 -27.48 -5.59 12.74
C LEU A 177 -28.97 -5.27 12.87
N THR A 178 -29.31 -3.97 12.94
CA THR A 178 -30.70 -3.49 12.80
C THR A 178 -31.24 -3.80 11.40
N SER A 179 -32.55 -3.73 11.23
CA SER A 179 -33.18 -3.99 9.92
C SER A 179 -32.68 -3.04 8.81
N GLY A 180 -32.44 -1.76 9.14
CA GLY A 180 -31.87 -0.81 8.21
C GLY A 180 -30.40 -1.12 7.84
N GLU A 181 -29.60 -1.57 8.81
CA GLU A 181 -28.22 -1.98 8.58
C GLU A 181 -28.15 -3.27 7.74
N ARG A 182 -29.09 -4.22 7.93
CA ARG A 182 -29.20 -5.44 7.09
C ARG A 182 -29.53 -5.09 5.65
N PHE A 183 -30.46 -4.15 5.43
CA PHE A 183 -30.81 -3.69 4.10
C PHE A 183 -29.66 -2.97 3.43
N SER A 184 -28.97 -2.08 4.15
CA SER A 184 -27.75 -1.42 3.69
C SER A 184 -26.66 -2.42 3.33
N ARG A 185 -26.45 -3.46 4.17
CA ARG A 185 -25.49 -4.55 3.90
C ARG A 185 -25.88 -5.35 2.65
N PHE A 186 -27.18 -5.63 2.45
CA PHE A 186 -27.65 -6.33 1.26
C PHE A 186 -27.35 -5.54 -0.02
N ILE A 187 -27.65 -4.23 -0.04
CA ILE A 187 -27.32 -3.37 -1.17
C ILE A 187 -25.80 -3.33 -1.41
N ARG A 188 -25.01 -3.21 -0.36
CA ARG A 188 -23.54 -3.20 -0.46
C ARG A 188 -22.99 -4.49 -1.08
N LEU A 189 -23.50 -5.64 -0.66
CA LEU A 189 -23.12 -6.95 -1.21
C LEU A 189 -23.54 -7.11 -2.69
N ALA A 190 -24.71 -6.59 -3.06
CA ALA A 190 -25.17 -6.59 -4.45
C ALA A 190 -24.25 -5.72 -5.34
N VAL A 191 -23.90 -4.53 -4.88
CA VAL A 191 -22.97 -3.64 -5.59
C VAL A 191 -21.54 -4.24 -5.65
N ALA A 192 -21.06 -4.86 -4.58
CA ALA A 192 -19.78 -5.56 -4.58
C ALA A 192 -19.71 -6.70 -5.61
N LYS A 193 -20.81 -7.44 -5.79
CA LYS A 193 -20.94 -8.46 -6.87
C LYS A 193 -20.87 -7.85 -8.27
N ILE A 194 -21.40 -6.64 -8.47
CA ILE A 194 -21.33 -5.94 -9.75
C ILE A 194 -19.88 -5.49 -9.99
N TYR A 195 -19.24 -4.87 -9.00
CA TYR A 195 -17.83 -4.46 -9.10
C TYR A 195 -16.89 -5.65 -9.37
N SER A 196 -17.08 -6.77 -8.69
CA SER A 196 -16.26 -7.97 -8.91
C SER A 196 -16.39 -8.58 -10.32
N LYS A 197 -17.46 -8.23 -11.06
CA LYS A 197 -17.64 -8.65 -12.46
C LYS A 197 -17.01 -7.67 -13.47
N ILE A 198 -16.86 -6.41 -13.09
CA ILE A 198 -16.28 -5.36 -13.94
C ILE A 198 -14.75 -5.43 -13.95
N PHE A 199 -14.16 -5.92 -12.86
CA PHE A 199 -12.71 -5.98 -12.66
C PHE A 199 -12.13 -7.41 -12.77
N LYS A 200 -12.88 -8.36 -13.34
CA LYS A 200 -12.36 -9.61 -13.87
C LYS A 200 -11.89 -9.43 -15.32
#